data_68f9bdf53c490d200a9b871e3a016b5c
#
_entry.id   68f9bdf53c490d200a9b871e3a016b5c
#
_cell.length_a   1.000
_cell.length_b   1.000
_cell.length_c   1.000
_cell.angle_alpha   90.00
_cell.angle_beta   90.00
_cell.angle_gamma   90.00
#
_symmetry.space_group_name_H-M   'P 1'
#
loop_
_entity.id
_entity.type
_entity.pdbx_description
1 polymer ?
#
loop_
_entity_poly.entity_id
_entity_poly.type
_entity_poly.pdbx_seq_one_letter_code
_entity_poly.pdbx_strand_id
1 'polypeptide(L)'
;MDRSAEAVYADKGRTQVYTRERTMPNPWTGKGNPYTRAEVLDRLYATLARGEPIIAAGAGTGISAKFLEKGGVDLIIIYNSGRFRMAGHGSTAGLMAYGDANAVAMEIGEFEVLPVVEEVPVICGVHASDPRRRMWHWLGRVKEMGFSGVNNFPTHCIVDGQFRQILEETGMGFQKEVEMIGLARRMDLFTIVYAGTPEEARSMTAAGADVVIAHVGTTVGGSIGVTNATCSLEEAAARVQVIARAALDERSDVICLSHGGPICTPADAAYVNEHTDVVGFVGASSLERLAFEKSLPELTRQFKNIPLGHRT
;
A
#
# COMPACT_ATOMS: atom_id res chain seq x y z
N MET A 1 -8.21 36.55 -10.81
CA MET A 1 -8.77 35.84 -11.98
C MET A 1 -7.89 34.62 -12.22
N ASP A 2 -8.24 33.51 -11.60
CA ASP A 2 -7.48 32.26 -11.62
C ASP A 2 -8.01 31.40 -12.78
N ARG A 3 -7.17 31.17 -13.79
CA ARG A 3 -7.50 30.29 -14.92
C ARG A 3 -7.04 28.88 -14.57
N SER A 4 -7.94 28.08 -14.00
CA SER A 4 -7.76 26.65 -13.84
C SER A 4 -7.68 25.98 -15.22
N ALA A 5 -6.61 25.22 -15.47
CA ALA A 5 -6.37 24.51 -16.72
C ALA A 5 -7.44 23.45 -16.97
N GLU A 6 -8.20 23.60 -18.05
CA GLU A 6 -9.11 22.60 -18.59
C GLU A 6 -8.35 21.56 -19.41
N ALA A 7 -8.44 20.29 -19.03
CA ALA A 7 -8.00 19.19 -19.87
C ALA A 7 -9.14 18.75 -20.79
N VAL A 8 -9.03 19.01 -22.10
CA VAL A 8 -10.03 18.61 -23.11
C VAL A 8 -9.60 17.26 -23.70
N TYR A 9 -10.46 16.25 -23.55
CA TYR A 9 -10.34 14.99 -24.29
C TYR A 9 -11.50 14.91 -25.31
N ALA A 10 -11.15 14.91 -26.59
CA ALA A 10 -12.11 14.69 -27.66
C ALA A 10 -12.17 13.20 -28.04
N ASP A 11 -13.24 12.52 -27.71
CA ASP A 11 -13.70 11.33 -28.39
C ASP A 11 -14.91 11.69 -29.23
N LYS A 12 -14.98 11.11 -30.45
CA LYS A 12 -15.90 11.44 -31.54
C LYS A 12 -17.30 11.83 -31.08
N GLY A 13 -17.54 13.13 -30.96
CA GLY A 13 -18.88 13.72 -30.98
C GLY A 13 -19.55 14.06 -29.64
N ARG A 14 -18.87 13.92 -28.50
CA ARG A 14 -19.36 14.46 -27.20
C ARG A 14 -18.21 15.01 -26.39
N THR A 15 -18.14 16.32 -26.27
CA THR A 15 -17.26 17.00 -25.31
C THR A 15 -17.88 16.87 -23.92
N GLN A 16 -17.39 15.95 -23.12
CA GLN A 16 -17.71 15.90 -21.71
C GLN A 16 -16.69 16.75 -20.96
N VAL A 17 -17.08 17.94 -20.54
CA VAL A 17 -16.28 18.81 -19.67
C VAL A 17 -16.38 18.23 -18.26
N TYR A 18 -15.32 17.59 -17.81
CA TYR A 18 -15.17 17.24 -16.39
C TYR A 18 -14.73 18.49 -15.64
N THR A 19 -15.66 19.21 -15.07
CA THR A 19 -15.33 20.20 -14.04
C THR A 19 -14.67 19.50 -12.87
N ARG A 20 -13.53 20.03 -12.41
CA ARG A 20 -12.90 19.64 -11.15
C ARG A 20 -13.88 19.91 -10.00
N GLU A 21 -14.82 19.02 -9.77
CA GLU A 21 -15.48 18.97 -8.47
C GLU A 21 -14.41 18.50 -7.47
N ARG A 22 -13.99 19.40 -6.59
CA ARG A 22 -13.24 19.04 -5.38
C ARG A 22 -14.09 17.97 -4.69
N THR A 23 -13.59 16.76 -4.64
CA THR A 23 -14.18 15.74 -3.77
C THR A 23 -14.22 16.34 -2.37
N MET A 24 -15.41 16.35 -1.79
CA MET A 24 -15.63 17.01 -0.50
C MET A 24 -14.77 16.36 0.57
N PRO A 25 -14.00 17.12 1.36
CA PRO A 25 -13.33 16.59 2.53
C PRO A 25 -14.36 15.95 3.46
N ASN A 26 -13.89 15.14 4.43
CA ASN A 26 -14.75 14.54 5.44
C ASN A 26 -15.75 15.60 5.95
N PRO A 27 -17.08 15.42 5.79
CA PRO A 27 -18.07 16.45 6.10
C PRO A 27 -18.15 16.79 7.59
N TRP A 28 -17.57 15.95 8.44
CA TRP A 28 -17.56 16.14 9.89
C TRP A 28 -16.33 16.91 10.38
N THR A 29 -15.18 16.71 9.73
CA THR A 29 -13.91 17.32 10.15
C THR A 29 -13.43 18.42 9.21
N GLY A 30 -13.94 18.46 7.98
CA GLY A 30 -13.46 19.36 6.93
C GLY A 30 -12.05 19.07 6.44
N LYS A 31 -11.46 17.94 6.88
CA LYS A 31 -10.09 17.51 6.59
C LYS A 31 -10.06 16.14 5.94
N GLY A 32 -8.91 15.74 5.45
CA GLY A 32 -8.63 14.37 5.03
C GLY A 32 -8.84 14.07 3.57
N ASN A 33 -8.96 12.79 3.30
CA ASN A 33 -9.05 12.24 1.95
C ASN A 33 -10.29 12.72 1.17
N PRO A 34 -10.19 12.78 -0.17
CA PRO A 34 -8.97 12.46 -0.93
C PRO A 34 -8.01 13.66 -1.04
N TYR A 35 -6.73 13.36 -1.09
CA TYR A 35 -5.69 14.28 -1.52
C TYR A 35 -5.42 14.11 -3.01
N THR A 36 -5.07 15.19 -3.70
CA THR A 36 -4.52 15.12 -5.05
C THR A 36 -3.15 14.44 -5.02
N ARG A 37 -2.72 13.90 -6.15
CA ARG A 37 -1.38 13.33 -6.29
C ARG A 37 -0.27 14.29 -5.85
N ALA A 38 -0.37 15.57 -6.24
CA ALA A 38 0.60 16.60 -5.87
C ALA A 38 0.64 16.81 -4.35
N GLU A 39 -0.51 16.92 -3.69
CA GLU A 39 -0.57 17.08 -2.23
C GLU A 39 0.04 15.89 -1.48
N VAL A 40 -0.16 14.66 -1.99
CA VAL A 40 0.50 13.48 -1.38
C VAL A 40 2.01 13.57 -1.53
N LEU A 41 2.52 13.88 -2.72
CA LEU A 41 3.96 14.03 -2.98
C LEU A 41 4.58 15.14 -2.13
N ASP A 42 3.93 16.31 -2.04
CA ASP A 42 4.40 17.42 -1.22
C ASP A 42 4.55 17.02 0.26
N ARG A 43 3.61 16.23 0.78
CA ARG A 43 3.69 15.70 2.15
C ARG A 43 4.87 14.75 2.33
N LEU A 44 5.09 13.83 1.38
CA LEU A 44 6.22 12.89 1.45
C LEU A 44 7.57 13.61 1.34
N TYR A 45 7.70 14.58 0.45
CA TYR A 45 8.90 15.40 0.36
C TYR A 45 9.12 16.26 1.61
N ALA A 46 8.06 16.75 2.23
CA ALA A 46 8.18 17.47 3.50
C ALA A 46 8.68 16.57 4.64
N THR A 47 8.27 15.28 4.68
CA THR A 47 8.82 14.28 5.61
C THR A 47 10.33 14.11 5.39
N LEU A 48 10.76 13.90 4.15
CA LEU A 48 12.17 13.76 3.80
C LEU A 48 13.00 15.02 4.11
N ALA A 49 12.43 16.20 3.88
CA ALA A 49 13.09 17.48 4.20
C ALA A 49 13.34 17.69 5.70
N ARG A 50 12.58 17.01 6.58
CA ARG A 50 12.83 16.98 8.02
C ARG A 50 13.90 15.96 8.43
N GLY A 51 14.42 15.17 7.48
CA GLY A 51 15.35 14.06 7.75
C GLY A 51 14.65 12.83 8.34
N GLU A 52 13.35 12.70 8.15
CA GLU A 52 12.54 11.58 8.65
C GLU A 52 12.29 10.55 7.53
N PRO A 53 12.29 9.24 7.82
CA PRO A 53 11.95 8.22 6.84
C PRO A 53 10.45 8.23 6.54
N ILE A 54 10.08 7.94 5.30
CA ILE A 54 8.69 7.72 4.93
C ILE A 54 8.22 6.37 5.45
N ILE A 55 7.15 6.35 6.23
CA ILE A 55 6.52 5.14 6.74
C ILE A 55 5.12 4.97 6.16
N ALA A 56 4.93 3.93 5.36
CA ALA A 56 3.61 3.52 4.90
C ALA A 56 3.15 2.27 5.64
N ALA A 57 1.86 2.16 5.93
CA ALA A 57 1.33 1.05 6.70
C ALA A 57 0.10 0.42 6.04
N GLY A 58 0.08 -0.92 6.00
CA GLY A 58 -1.12 -1.68 5.62
C GLY A 58 -2.11 -1.74 6.77
N ALA A 59 -3.36 -1.30 6.57
CA ALA A 59 -4.45 -1.42 7.53
C ALA A 59 -5.56 -2.34 7.01
N GLY A 60 -6.02 -3.27 7.85
CA GLY A 60 -7.11 -4.19 7.57
C GLY A 60 -8.42 -3.84 8.30
N THR A 61 -8.36 -2.87 9.23
CA THR A 61 -9.52 -2.40 10.01
C THR A 61 -9.40 -0.91 10.33
N GLY A 62 -10.53 -0.28 10.65
CA GLY A 62 -10.56 1.14 11.03
C GLY A 62 -9.77 1.45 12.30
N ILE A 63 -9.78 0.55 13.28
CA ILE A 63 -9.01 0.75 14.53
C ILE A 63 -7.51 0.75 14.24
N SER A 64 -7.02 -0.13 13.37
CA SER A 64 -5.62 -0.14 12.95
C SER A 64 -5.24 1.17 12.28
N ALA A 65 -6.03 1.59 11.29
CA ALA A 65 -5.80 2.83 10.55
C ALA A 65 -5.72 4.05 11.48
N LYS A 66 -6.68 4.19 12.39
CA LYS A 66 -6.75 5.29 13.36
C LYS A 66 -5.51 5.37 14.25
N PHE A 67 -4.99 4.23 14.71
CA PHE A 67 -3.82 4.23 15.59
C PHE A 67 -2.50 4.29 14.82
N LEU A 68 -2.45 3.81 13.58
CA LEU A 68 -1.33 4.06 12.68
C LEU A 68 -1.18 5.56 12.37
N GLU A 69 -2.28 6.24 12.07
CA GLU A 69 -2.28 7.70 11.90
C GLU A 69 -1.78 8.43 13.15
N LYS A 70 -2.25 8.05 14.34
CA LYS A 70 -1.75 8.61 15.61
C LYS A 70 -0.28 8.31 15.87
N GLY A 71 0.23 7.23 15.31
CA GLY A 71 1.64 6.85 15.34
C GLY A 71 2.51 7.63 14.36
N GLY A 72 1.91 8.44 13.48
CA GLY A 72 2.62 9.33 12.56
C GLY A 72 3.03 8.66 11.24
N VAL A 73 2.28 7.66 10.74
CA VAL A 73 2.53 7.14 9.39
C VAL A 73 2.24 8.18 8.32
N ASP A 74 2.98 8.14 7.22
CA ASP A 74 2.80 9.05 6.10
C ASP A 74 1.71 8.60 5.12
N LEU A 75 1.48 7.29 4.99
CA LEU A 75 0.50 6.68 4.10
C LEU A 75 -0.19 5.48 4.77
N ILE A 76 -1.49 5.31 4.52
CA ILE A 76 -2.23 4.10 4.86
C ILE A 76 -2.63 3.37 3.58
N ILE A 77 -2.31 2.08 3.49
CA ILE A 77 -2.63 1.23 2.33
C ILE A 77 -3.68 0.19 2.74
N ILE A 78 -4.77 0.12 2.00
CA ILE A 78 -5.85 -0.84 2.23
C ILE A 78 -5.85 -1.87 1.11
N TYR A 79 -5.89 -3.15 1.46
CA TYR A 79 -6.07 -4.26 0.52
C TYR A 79 -6.67 -5.49 1.24
N ASN A 80 -7.19 -6.42 0.45
CA ASN A 80 -7.90 -7.59 0.97
C ASN A 80 -7.11 -8.45 1.98
N SER A 81 -5.78 -8.54 1.84
CA SER A 81 -4.93 -9.26 2.81
C SER A 81 -5.04 -8.69 4.23
N GLY A 82 -5.34 -7.40 4.37
CA GLY A 82 -5.59 -6.77 5.66
C GLY A 82 -6.77 -7.41 6.39
N ARG A 83 -7.88 -7.67 5.68
CA ARG A 83 -9.05 -8.36 6.21
C ARG A 83 -8.69 -9.75 6.76
N PHE A 84 -7.96 -10.56 5.98
CA PHE A 84 -7.54 -11.89 6.41
C PHE A 84 -6.61 -11.84 7.61
N ARG A 85 -5.64 -10.94 7.58
CA ARG A 85 -4.68 -10.73 8.66
C ARG A 85 -5.34 -10.36 9.98
N MET A 86 -6.30 -9.45 9.96
CA MET A 86 -7.02 -9.02 11.16
C MET A 86 -8.10 -10.01 11.60
N ALA A 87 -8.50 -10.93 10.73
CA ALA A 87 -9.31 -12.10 11.09
C ALA A 87 -8.48 -13.27 11.66
N GLY A 88 -7.16 -13.11 11.85
CA GLY A 88 -6.28 -14.13 12.42
C GLY A 88 -5.74 -15.14 11.40
N HIS A 89 -5.79 -14.84 10.11
CA HIS A 89 -5.28 -15.70 9.02
C HIS A 89 -4.02 -15.14 8.38
N GLY A 90 -3.25 -15.99 7.69
CA GLY A 90 -2.05 -15.57 6.97
C GLY A 90 -2.39 -14.55 5.87
N SER A 91 -1.58 -13.50 5.74
CA SER A 91 -1.78 -12.44 4.72
C SER A 91 -1.77 -12.96 3.29
N THR A 92 -1.10 -14.09 3.03
CA THR A 92 -1.08 -14.77 1.72
C THR A 92 -2.45 -15.25 1.27
N ALA A 93 -3.44 -15.39 2.19
CA ALA A 93 -4.83 -15.66 1.82
C ALA A 93 -5.39 -14.61 0.85
N GLY A 94 -4.89 -13.37 0.89
CA GLY A 94 -5.27 -12.32 -0.05
C GLY A 94 -4.80 -12.53 -1.50
N LEU A 95 -3.91 -13.48 -1.74
CA LEU A 95 -3.45 -13.88 -3.09
C LEU A 95 -4.23 -15.08 -3.64
N MET A 96 -5.08 -15.67 -2.83
CA MET A 96 -5.84 -16.87 -3.17
C MET A 96 -7.29 -16.52 -3.55
N ALA A 97 -8.01 -17.48 -4.14
CA ALA A 97 -9.36 -17.29 -4.65
C ALA A 97 -10.45 -17.26 -3.54
N TYR A 98 -10.20 -16.56 -2.43
CA TYR A 98 -11.12 -16.48 -1.28
C TYR A 98 -12.04 -15.26 -1.32
N GLY A 99 -12.39 -14.81 -2.49
CA GLY A 99 -13.33 -13.70 -2.64
C GLY A 99 -12.86 -12.67 -3.66
N ASP A 100 -13.55 -11.55 -3.67
CA ASP A 100 -13.30 -10.44 -4.56
C ASP A 100 -12.36 -9.42 -3.89
N ALA A 101 -11.07 -9.46 -4.24
CA ALA A 101 -10.06 -8.61 -3.62
C ALA A 101 -10.37 -7.11 -3.76
N ASN A 102 -10.84 -6.72 -4.94
CA ASN A 102 -11.20 -5.33 -5.22
C ASN A 102 -12.42 -4.87 -4.41
N ALA A 103 -13.45 -5.71 -4.30
CA ALA A 103 -14.64 -5.40 -3.51
C ALA A 103 -14.31 -5.29 -2.01
N VAL A 104 -13.48 -6.22 -1.50
CA VAL A 104 -13.05 -6.20 -0.09
C VAL A 104 -12.24 -4.93 0.24
N ALA A 105 -11.34 -4.50 -0.65
CA ALA A 105 -10.58 -3.27 -0.44
C ALA A 105 -11.51 -2.03 -0.38
N MET A 106 -12.49 -1.96 -1.28
CA MET A 106 -13.47 -0.87 -1.28
C MET A 106 -14.34 -0.88 -0.02
N GLU A 107 -14.80 -2.06 0.42
CA GLU A 107 -15.61 -2.22 1.65
C GLU A 107 -14.85 -1.76 2.90
N ILE A 108 -13.59 -2.17 3.06
CA ILE A 108 -12.73 -1.71 4.17
C ILE A 108 -12.58 -0.18 4.12
N GLY A 109 -12.38 0.37 2.92
CA GLY A 109 -12.26 1.82 2.73
C GLY A 109 -13.52 2.56 3.15
N GLU A 110 -14.65 2.18 2.59
CA GLU A 110 -15.94 2.86 2.76
C GLU A 110 -16.44 2.82 4.20
N PHE A 111 -16.40 1.63 4.82
CA PHE A 111 -17.07 1.44 6.10
C PHE A 111 -16.15 1.49 7.32
N GLU A 112 -14.84 1.31 7.13
CA GLU A 112 -13.94 1.18 8.27
C GLU A 112 -12.88 2.29 8.34
N VAL A 113 -12.16 2.57 7.23
CA VAL A 113 -10.94 3.38 7.29
C VAL A 113 -11.17 4.85 6.95
N LEU A 114 -11.80 5.17 5.81
CA LEU A 114 -12.05 6.55 5.42
C LEU A 114 -12.88 7.36 6.43
N PRO A 115 -13.84 6.75 7.15
CA PRO A 115 -14.59 7.47 8.19
C PRO A 115 -13.79 7.85 9.44
N VAL A 116 -12.63 7.20 9.70
CA VAL A 116 -11.88 7.36 10.96
C VAL A 116 -10.47 7.93 10.78
N VAL A 117 -9.96 8.00 9.55
CA VAL A 117 -8.69 8.64 9.21
C VAL A 117 -8.94 10.10 8.89
N GLU A 118 -8.22 11.01 9.54
CA GLU A 118 -8.46 12.45 9.45
C GLU A 118 -7.51 13.18 8.52
N GLU A 119 -6.21 12.81 8.51
CA GLU A 119 -5.17 13.61 7.84
C GLU A 119 -4.24 12.80 6.93
N VAL A 120 -4.11 11.48 7.14
CA VAL A 120 -3.18 10.66 6.36
C VAL A 120 -3.80 10.23 5.03
N PRO A 121 -3.07 10.34 3.89
CA PRO A 121 -3.58 9.83 2.62
C PRO A 121 -3.85 8.32 2.66
N VAL A 122 -5.05 7.92 2.22
CA VAL A 122 -5.47 6.52 2.15
C VAL A 122 -5.39 6.01 0.71
N ILE A 123 -4.73 4.89 0.52
CA ILE A 123 -4.39 4.27 -0.76
C ILE A 123 -5.14 2.95 -0.91
N CYS A 124 -5.81 2.74 -2.04
CA CYS A 124 -6.54 1.53 -2.33
C CYS A 124 -5.69 0.49 -3.06
N GLY A 125 -5.61 -0.72 -2.53
CA GLY A 125 -5.08 -1.87 -3.24
C GLY A 125 -6.02 -2.29 -4.36
N VAL A 126 -5.48 -2.46 -5.57
CA VAL A 126 -6.22 -2.82 -6.77
C VAL A 126 -5.62 -4.07 -7.39
N HIS A 127 -6.44 -5.13 -7.49
CA HIS A 127 -6.10 -6.32 -8.27
C HIS A 127 -6.27 -5.99 -9.76
N ALA A 128 -5.19 -5.66 -10.41
CA ALA A 128 -5.20 -5.12 -11.78
C ALA A 128 -5.60 -6.15 -12.84
N SER A 129 -5.31 -7.43 -12.61
CA SER A 129 -5.65 -8.52 -13.54
C SER A 129 -7.07 -9.09 -13.36
N ASP A 130 -7.94 -8.47 -12.54
CA ASP A 130 -9.33 -8.90 -12.37
C ASP A 130 -10.11 -8.78 -13.71
N PRO A 131 -10.45 -9.89 -14.36
CA PRO A 131 -11.07 -9.86 -15.68
C PRO A 131 -12.53 -9.39 -15.66
N ARG A 132 -13.14 -9.26 -14.49
CA ARG A 132 -14.53 -8.83 -14.32
C ARG A 132 -14.68 -7.31 -14.29
N ARG A 133 -13.55 -6.56 -14.24
CA ARG A 133 -13.56 -5.11 -14.11
C ARG A 133 -12.93 -4.42 -15.31
N ARG A 134 -13.62 -3.42 -15.81
CA ARG A 134 -13.04 -2.45 -16.75
C ARG A 134 -12.22 -1.47 -15.92
N MET A 135 -10.91 -1.60 -15.96
CA MET A 135 -9.99 -0.95 -15.02
C MET A 135 -10.14 0.58 -14.96
N TRP A 136 -10.34 1.24 -16.11
CA TRP A 136 -10.61 2.68 -16.13
C TRP A 136 -11.83 3.08 -15.26
N HIS A 137 -12.94 2.36 -15.42
CA HIS A 137 -14.14 2.64 -14.61
C HIS A 137 -13.93 2.29 -13.14
N TRP A 138 -13.16 1.23 -12.87
CA TRP A 138 -12.86 0.83 -11.50
C TRP A 138 -12.04 1.90 -10.77
N LEU A 139 -10.99 2.42 -11.39
CA LEU A 139 -10.17 3.50 -10.87
C LEU A 139 -11.00 4.79 -10.64
N GLY A 140 -11.96 5.09 -11.51
CA GLY A 140 -12.92 6.16 -11.30
C GLY A 140 -13.71 5.99 -10.00
N ARG A 141 -14.23 4.78 -9.74
CA ARG A 141 -14.92 4.46 -8.47
C ARG A 141 -14.02 4.56 -7.25
N VAL A 142 -12.76 4.13 -7.35
CA VAL A 142 -11.77 4.28 -6.28
C VAL A 142 -11.56 5.76 -5.93
N LYS A 143 -11.43 6.61 -6.95
CA LYS A 143 -11.30 8.06 -6.78
C LYS A 143 -12.55 8.70 -6.18
N GLU A 144 -13.73 8.35 -6.67
CA GLU A 144 -15.03 8.83 -6.17
C GLU A 144 -15.28 8.42 -4.71
N MET A 145 -14.81 7.24 -4.29
CA MET A 145 -14.91 6.77 -2.91
C MET A 145 -14.11 7.65 -1.93
N GLY A 146 -13.12 8.39 -2.41
CA GLY A 146 -12.28 9.26 -1.57
C GLY A 146 -10.88 8.74 -1.29
N PHE A 147 -10.40 7.74 -2.03
CA PHE A 147 -9.01 7.33 -1.95
C PHE A 147 -8.09 8.35 -2.65
N SER A 148 -6.93 8.60 -2.07
CA SER A 148 -5.93 9.52 -2.62
C SER A 148 -5.08 8.88 -3.71
N GLY A 149 -5.04 7.55 -3.77
CA GLY A 149 -4.21 6.83 -4.72
C GLY A 149 -4.46 5.33 -4.74
N VAL A 150 -3.61 4.63 -5.48
CA VAL A 150 -3.70 3.17 -5.66
C VAL A 150 -2.36 2.46 -5.44
N ASN A 151 -2.48 1.18 -5.05
CA ASN A 151 -1.40 0.21 -4.95
C ASN A 151 -1.75 -1.05 -5.77
N ASN A 152 -0.76 -1.73 -6.34
CA ASN A 152 -0.94 -2.93 -7.15
C ASN A 152 -1.07 -4.21 -6.29
N PHE A 153 -1.96 -4.24 -5.31
CA PHE A 153 -2.13 -5.45 -4.50
C PHE A 153 -3.58 -5.96 -4.58
N PRO A 154 -3.83 -7.26 -4.76
CA PRO A 154 -2.91 -8.40 -4.94
C PRO A 154 -1.95 -8.26 -6.14
N THR A 155 -0.68 -8.64 -5.94
CA THR A 155 0.40 -8.43 -6.93
C THR A 155 1.06 -9.75 -7.33
N HIS A 156 1.51 -9.82 -8.57
CA HIS A 156 2.28 -10.95 -9.12
C HIS A 156 3.77 -10.86 -8.79
N CYS A 157 4.27 -9.75 -8.24
CA CYS A 157 5.70 -9.59 -7.92
C CYS A 157 6.24 -10.63 -6.91
N ILE A 158 5.36 -11.32 -6.18
CA ILE A 158 5.68 -12.38 -5.24
C ILE A 158 5.27 -13.78 -5.74
N VAL A 159 4.83 -13.88 -6.98
CA VAL A 159 4.48 -15.15 -7.64
C VAL A 159 5.64 -15.53 -8.57
N ASP A 160 6.14 -16.75 -8.46
CA ASP A 160 7.27 -17.25 -9.23
C ASP A 160 6.98 -18.58 -9.93
N GLY A 161 7.99 -19.16 -10.55
CA GLY A 161 7.97 -20.46 -11.16
C GLY A 161 6.95 -20.63 -12.27
N GLN A 162 6.48 -21.89 -12.47
CA GLN A 162 5.55 -22.25 -13.54
C GLN A 162 4.24 -21.47 -13.46
N PHE A 163 3.73 -21.20 -12.26
CA PHE A 163 2.48 -20.47 -12.11
C PHE A 163 2.59 -19.01 -12.58
N ARG A 164 3.71 -18.36 -12.30
CA ARG A 164 3.99 -17.02 -12.84
C ARG A 164 3.99 -17.03 -14.37
N GLN A 165 4.69 -17.99 -14.97
CA GLN A 165 4.72 -18.12 -16.44
C GLN A 165 3.31 -18.29 -17.03
N ILE A 166 2.48 -19.14 -16.45
CA ILE A 166 1.11 -19.34 -16.89
C ILE A 166 0.28 -18.05 -16.84
N LEU A 167 0.43 -17.26 -15.76
CA LEU A 167 -0.27 -15.99 -15.64
C LEU A 167 0.17 -14.99 -16.72
N GLU A 168 1.47 -14.91 -17.03
CA GLU A 168 1.97 -14.03 -18.09
C GLU A 168 1.45 -14.45 -19.46
N GLU A 169 1.51 -15.75 -19.80
CA GLU A 169 1.07 -16.29 -21.08
C GLU A 169 -0.45 -16.20 -21.30
N THR A 170 -1.23 -16.19 -20.21
CA THR A 170 -2.69 -16.06 -20.27
C THR A 170 -3.19 -14.61 -20.16
N GLY A 171 -2.27 -13.64 -20.14
CA GLY A 171 -2.60 -12.21 -20.10
C GLY A 171 -3.13 -11.72 -18.74
N MET A 172 -2.87 -12.48 -17.66
CA MET A 172 -3.20 -12.12 -16.29
C MET A 172 -1.97 -11.78 -15.44
N GLY A 173 -0.81 -11.60 -16.07
CA GLY A 173 0.47 -11.37 -15.41
C GLY A 173 0.71 -9.93 -14.96
N PHE A 174 1.94 -9.65 -14.59
CA PHE A 174 2.39 -8.37 -14.01
C PHE A 174 2.19 -7.18 -14.96
N GLN A 175 2.19 -7.41 -16.28
CA GLN A 175 1.94 -6.36 -17.27
C GLN A 175 0.58 -5.65 -17.04
N LYS A 176 -0.43 -6.35 -16.51
CA LYS A 176 -1.72 -5.73 -16.15
C LYS A 176 -1.60 -4.73 -15.00
N GLU A 177 -0.69 -4.97 -14.08
CA GLU A 177 -0.39 -4.04 -12.99
C GLU A 177 0.29 -2.78 -13.54
N VAL A 178 1.26 -2.93 -14.45
CA VAL A 178 1.92 -1.83 -15.14
C VAL A 178 0.92 -0.96 -15.93
N GLU A 179 0.02 -1.60 -16.69
CA GLU A 179 -1.05 -0.92 -17.42
C GLU A 179 -1.98 -0.15 -16.48
N MET A 180 -2.35 -0.74 -15.35
CA MET A 180 -3.21 -0.10 -14.34
C MET A 180 -2.54 1.14 -13.74
N ILE A 181 -1.25 1.08 -13.41
CA ILE A 181 -0.49 2.23 -12.90
C ILE A 181 -0.44 3.36 -13.93
N GLY A 182 -0.21 3.03 -15.20
CA GLY A 182 -0.28 4.02 -16.28
C GLY A 182 -1.66 4.66 -16.43
N LEU A 183 -2.74 3.92 -16.20
CA LEU A 183 -4.10 4.46 -16.16
C LEU A 183 -4.30 5.38 -14.94
N ALA A 184 -3.92 4.92 -13.76
CA ALA A 184 -4.05 5.68 -12.50
C ALA A 184 -3.30 7.02 -12.59
N ARG A 185 -2.08 6.99 -13.15
CA ARG A 185 -1.27 8.19 -13.38
C ARG A 185 -1.97 9.22 -14.28
N ARG A 186 -2.62 8.76 -15.37
CA ARG A 186 -3.41 9.64 -16.25
C ARG A 186 -4.67 10.20 -15.58
N MET A 187 -5.19 9.55 -14.56
CA MET A 187 -6.33 9.99 -13.77
C MET A 187 -5.95 10.89 -12.59
N ASP A 188 -4.66 11.25 -12.47
CA ASP A 188 -4.10 12.04 -11.36
C ASP A 188 -4.31 11.38 -9.99
N LEU A 189 -4.27 10.04 -9.95
CA LEU A 189 -4.21 9.27 -8.72
C LEU A 189 -2.74 9.09 -8.31
N PHE A 190 -2.45 9.24 -7.02
CA PHE A 190 -1.13 8.88 -6.49
C PHE A 190 -0.91 7.37 -6.60
N THR A 191 0.32 6.97 -6.91
CA THR A 191 0.66 5.57 -7.19
C THR A 191 1.82 5.09 -6.34
N ILE A 192 1.62 4.03 -5.58
CA ILE A 192 2.64 3.35 -4.79
C ILE A 192 2.61 1.86 -5.12
N VAL A 193 3.71 1.30 -5.61
CA VAL A 193 3.72 -0.01 -6.25
C VAL A 193 4.72 -0.98 -5.62
N TYR A 194 4.35 -2.26 -5.55
CA TYR A 194 5.26 -3.35 -5.26
C TYR A 194 6.00 -3.80 -6.52
N ALA A 195 7.30 -4.02 -6.39
CA ALA A 195 8.15 -4.65 -7.38
C ALA A 195 9.12 -5.63 -6.71
N GLY A 196 9.22 -6.85 -7.22
CA GLY A 196 10.08 -7.92 -6.70
C GLY A 196 11.37 -8.10 -7.48
N THR A 197 11.48 -7.48 -8.66
CA THR A 197 12.65 -7.53 -9.54
C THR A 197 13.02 -6.15 -10.10
N PRO A 198 14.27 -5.96 -10.55
CA PRO A 198 14.70 -4.73 -11.23
C PRO A 198 13.87 -4.40 -12.48
N GLU A 199 13.48 -5.41 -13.25
CA GLU A 199 12.67 -5.27 -14.46
C GLU A 199 11.28 -4.75 -14.15
N GLU A 200 10.66 -5.30 -13.08
CA GLU A 200 9.37 -4.84 -12.59
C GLU A 200 9.45 -3.39 -12.10
N ALA A 201 10.50 -3.03 -11.36
CA ALA A 201 10.73 -1.69 -10.87
C ALA A 201 10.86 -0.67 -12.03
N ARG A 202 11.67 -0.98 -13.07
CA ARG A 202 11.76 -0.14 -14.27
C ARG A 202 10.41 0.02 -14.96
N SER A 203 9.70 -1.09 -15.20
CA SER A 203 8.41 -1.07 -15.89
C SER A 203 7.37 -0.22 -15.16
N MET A 204 7.30 -0.34 -13.82
CA MET A 204 6.40 0.47 -12.99
C MET A 204 6.80 1.94 -12.99
N THR A 205 8.09 2.24 -12.91
CA THR A 205 8.59 3.62 -12.93
C THR A 205 8.35 4.28 -14.28
N ALA A 206 8.59 3.57 -15.39
CA ALA A 206 8.27 4.02 -16.75
C ALA A 206 6.77 4.27 -16.95
N ALA A 207 5.90 3.46 -16.33
CA ALA A 207 4.45 3.68 -16.31
C ALA A 207 4.01 4.90 -15.50
N GLY A 208 4.90 5.49 -14.69
CA GLY A 208 4.67 6.71 -13.94
C GLY A 208 4.39 6.49 -12.44
N ALA A 209 4.83 5.36 -11.87
CA ALA A 209 4.73 5.13 -10.42
C ALA A 209 5.43 6.25 -9.63
N ASP A 210 4.78 6.78 -8.59
CA ASP A 210 5.35 7.82 -7.73
C ASP A 210 6.28 7.23 -6.67
N VAL A 211 5.91 6.07 -6.15
CA VAL A 211 6.69 5.32 -5.15
C VAL A 211 6.83 3.88 -5.60
N VAL A 212 8.05 3.36 -5.56
CA VAL A 212 8.36 1.94 -5.79
C VAL A 212 8.78 1.30 -4.46
N ILE A 213 8.09 0.23 -4.10
CA ILE A 213 8.38 -0.59 -2.92
C ILE A 213 9.15 -1.82 -3.36
N ALA A 214 10.43 -1.91 -2.97
CA ALA A 214 11.23 -3.10 -3.17
C ALA A 214 10.73 -4.23 -2.25
N HIS A 215 10.05 -5.22 -2.84
CA HIS A 215 9.41 -6.32 -2.14
C HIS A 215 10.34 -7.55 -2.09
N VAL A 216 10.81 -7.92 -0.90
CA VAL A 216 11.77 -9.02 -0.71
C VAL A 216 11.16 -10.28 -0.07
N GLY A 217 9.85 -10.41 -0.13
CA GLY A 217 9.11 -11.57 0.38
C GLY A 217 8.07 -11.21 1.44
N THR A 218 7.32 -12.20 1.90
CA THR A 218 6.34 -12.00 2.98
C THR A 218 7.05 -11.84 4.33
N THR A 219 6.55 -10.93 5.18
CA THR A 219 7.12 -10.63 6.51
C THR A 219 7.18 -11.88 7.38
N VAL A 220 8.35 -12.12 7.97
CA VAL A 220 8.58 -13.25 8.90
C VAL A 220 8.03 -12.97 10.30
N GLY A 221 7.84 -14.03 11.06
CA GLY A 221 7.55 -13.99 12.50
C GLY A 221 6.08 -13.85 12.86
N GLY A 222 5.83 -13.96 14.16
CA GLY A 222 4.49 -14.03 14.73
C GLY A 222 3.85 -15.42 14.59
N SER A 223 2.57 -15.55 15.01
CA SER A 223 1.88 -16.84 15.07
C SER A 223 1.42 -17.37 13.71
N ILE A 224 1.21 -16.49 12.74
CA ILE A 224 0.67 -16.79 11.40
C ILE A 224 1.52 -16.22 10.25
N GLY A 225 2.71 -15.75 10.54
CA GLY A 225 3.69 -15.32 9.54
C GLY A 225 4.56 -16.47 9.06
N VAL A 226 5.44 -16.18 8.11
CA VAL A 226 6.46 -17.15 7.66
C VAL A 226 7.42 -17.43 8.81
N THR A 227 7.67 -18.71 9.07
CA THR A 227 8.53 -19.12 10.20
C THR A 227 9.99 -18.78 9.99
N ASN A 228 10.48 -18.98 8.76
CA ASN A 228 11.88 -18.74 8.42
C ASN A 228 11.97 -17.70 7.29
N ALA A 229 12.87 -16.76 7.42
CA ALA A 229 13.22 -15.87 6.32
C ALA A 229 13.83 -16.69 5.17
N THR A 230 13.52 -16.31 3.94
CA THR A 230 14.10 -16.93 2.74
C THR A 230 15.54 -16.45 2.48
N CYS A 231 15.99 -15.40 3.18
CA CYS A 231 17.32 -14.80 3.06
C CYS A 231 17.70 -14.08 4.36
N SER A 232 18.98 -13.76 4.53
CA SER A 232 19.46 -12.91 5.62
C SER A 232 19.03 -11.45 5.44
N LEU A 233 19.22 -10.60 6.45
CA LEU A 233 18.92 -9.18 6.37
C LEU A 233 19.86 -8.47 5.37
N GLU A 234 21.12 -8.88 5.31
CA GLU A 234 22.12 -8.36 4.36
C GLU A 234 21.76 -8.73 2.92
N GLU A 235 21.33 -9.97 2.67
CA GLU A 235 20.85 -10.41 1.35
C GLU A 235 19.57 -9.66 0.95
N ALA A 236 18.68 -9.41 1.91
CA ALA A 236 17.47 -8.60 1.67
C ALA A 236 17.83 -7.15 1.31
N ALA A 237 18.76 -6.52 2.03
CA ALA A 237 19.26 -5.18 1.72
C ALA A 237 19.89 -5.12 0.32
N ALA A 238 20.71 -6.11 -0.05
CA ALA A 238 21.30 -6.19 -1.39
C ALA A 238 20.23 -6.29 -2.49
N ARG A 239 19.17 -7.10 -2.28
CA ARG A 239 18.03 -7.18 -3.22
C ARG A 239 17.25 -5.88 -3.29
N VAL A 240 16.97 -5.24 -2.14
CA VAL A 240 16.33 -3.91 -2.07
C VAL A 240 17.13 -2.90 -2.87
N GLN A 241 18.48 -2.87 -2.70
CA GLN A 241 19.33 -1.93 -3.43
C GLN A 241 19.25 -2.10 -4.94
N VAL A 242 19.29 -3.34 -5.44
CA VAL A 242 19.22 -3.59 -6.90
C VAL A 242 17.87 -3.16 -7.49
N ILE A 243 16.77 -3.41 -6.78
CA ILE A 243 15.43 -3.01 -7.20
C ILE A 243 15.27 -1.48 -7.16
N ALA A 244 15.68 -0.85 -6.04
CA ALA A 244 15.61 0.61 -5.89
C ALA A 244 16.47 1.32 -6.94
N ARG A 245 17.69 0.84 -7.18
CA ARG A 245 18.57 1.41 -8.19
C ARG A 245 17.98 1.35 -9.58
N ALA A 246 17.35 0.23 -9.94
CA ALA A 246 16.68 0.08 -11.23
C ALA A 246 15.52 1.09 -11.43
N ALA A 247 14.78 1.41 -10.37
CA ALA A 247 13.75 2.46 -10.41
C ALA A 247 14.36 3.86 -10.54
N LEU A 248 15.40 4.16 -9.76
CA LEU A 248 16.09 5.47 -9.77
C LEU A 248 16.82 5.76 -11.08
N ASP A 249 17.39 4.72 -11.71
CA ASP A 249 18.04 4.83 -13.03
C ASP A 249 17.02 5.12 -14.14
N GLU A 250 15.77 4.61 -14.01
CA GLU A 250 14.67 4.89 -14.92
C GLU A 250 14.12 6.32 -14.73
N ARG A 251 13.98 6.75 -13.48
CA ARG A 251 13.51 8.10 -13.12
C ARG A 251 14.05 8.52 -11.75
N SER A 252 14.89 9.54 -11.72
CA SER A 252 15.64 9.94 -10.54
C SER A 252 14.82 10.56 -9.40
N ASP A 253 13.58 10.99 -9.65
CA ASP A 253 12.65 11.57 -8.67
C ASP A 253 11.66 10.54 -8.09
N VAL A 254 11.76 9.27 -8.47
CA VAL A 254 10.92 8.22 -7.88
C VAL A 254 11.33 7.96 -6.43
N ILE A 255 10.34 7.85 -5.55
CA ILE A 255 10.61 7.51 -4.15
C ILE A 255 10.72 5.99 -4.03
N CYS A 256 11.77 5.49 -3.38
CA CYS A 256 11.96 4.05 -3.15
C CYS A 256 11.81 3.71 -1.67
N LEU A 257 11.03 2.68 -1.36
CA LEU A 257 10.80 2.15 -0.02
C LEU A 257 11.12 0.65 0.02
N SER A 258 11.40 0.10 1.22
CA SER A 258 11.60 -1.33 1.44
C SER A 258 10.36 -2.01 2.03
N HIS A 259 10.20 -3.32 1.79
CA HIS A 259 9.11 -4.13 2.37
C HIS A 259 9.44 -5.62 2.44
N GLY A 260 9.09 -6.23 3.56
CA GLY A 260 8.90 -7.68 3.68
C GLY A 260 10.15 -8.50 4.00
N GLY A 261 10.02 -9.82 3.87
CA GLY A 261 11.08 -10.75 4.25
C GLY A 261 11.55 -10.58 5.69
N PRO A 262 12.87 -10.54 5.95
CA PRO A 262 13.44 -10.37 7.28
C PRO A 262 13.28 -8.94 7.84
N ILE A 263 12.83 -7.97 7.03
CA ILE A 263 12.63 -6.57 7.46
C ILE A 263 11.32 -6.50 8.25
N CYS A 264 11.36 -6.75 9.55
CA CYS A 264 10.16 -6.86 10.38
C CYS A 264 10.17 -5.99 11.65
N THR A 265 11.31 -5.39 12.00
CA THR A 265 11.45 -4.48 13.14
C THR A 265 11.97 -3.11 12.69
N PRO A 266 11.83 -2.06 13.54
CA PRO A 266 12.44 -0.77 13.24
C PRO A 266 13.96 -0.82 13.04
N ALA A 267 14.66 -1.71 13.76
CA ALA A 267 16.11 -1.90 13.62
C ALA A 267 16.47 -2.50 12.25
N ASP A 268 15.69 -3.48 11.76
CA ASP A 268 15.89 -4.05 10.42
C ASP A 268 15.67 -2.99 9.33
N ALA A 269 14.61 -2.18 9.46
CA ALA A 269 14.33 -1.11 8.51
C ALA A 269 15.43 -0.04 8.52
N ALA A 270 15.94 0.32 9.71
CA ALA A 270 17.07 1.25 9.84
C ALA A 270 18.32 0.71 9.13
N TYR A 271 18.66 -0.57 9.37
CA TYR A 271 19.78 -1.21 8.69
C TYR A 271 19.65 -1.14 7.15
N VAL A 272 18.45 -1.44 6.61
CA VAL A 272 18.22 -1.37 5.16
C VAL A 272 18.34 0.06 4.64
N ASN A 273 17.78 1.05 5.33
CA ASN A 273 17.89 2.45 4.94
C ASN A 273 19.36 2.96 4.97
N GLU A 274 20.18 2.50 5.92
CA GLU A 274 21.60 2.86 6.00
C GLU A 274 22.46 2.24 4.89
N HIS A 275 22.04 1.10 4.32
CA HIS A 275 22.82 0.33 3.36
C HIS A 275 22.27 0.37 1.94
N THR A 276 21.21 1.14 1.69
CA THR A 276 20.55 1.22 0.38
C THR A 276 20.06 2.63 0.05
N ASP A 277 19.63 2.84 -1.19
CA ASP A 277 19.06 4.10 -1.67
C ASP A 277 17.56 4.28 -1.33
N VAL A 278 16.97 3.42 -0.49
CA VAL A 278 15.58 3.62 -0.06
C VAL A 278 15.48 4.65 1.06
N VAL A 279 14.36 5.35 1.10
CA VAL A 279 14.12 6.45 2.04
C VAL A 279 13.01 6.16 3.04
N GLY A 280 12.73 4.87 3.29
CA GLY A 280 11.71 4.47 4.25
C GLY A 280 11.25 3.03 4.09
N PHE A 281 10.14 2.72 4.74
CA PHE A 281 9.65 1.36 4.92
C PHE A 281 8.14 1.26 4.78
N VAL A 282 7.68 0.15 4.21
CA VAL A 282 6.27 -0.22 4.21
C VAL A 282 6.05 -1.39 5.16
N GLY A 283 5.25 -1.18 6.21
CA GLY A 283 4.89 -2.22 7.16
C GLY A 283 3.44 -2.67 6.98
N ALA A 284 3.20 -3.97 6.87
CA ALA A 284 1.87 -4.54 6.91
C ALA A 284 1.72 -5.40 8.18
N SER A 285 2.10 -6.66 8.11
CA SER A 285 2.10 -7.54 9.29
C SER A 285 2.98 -7.04 10.43
N SER A 286 4.10 -6.40 10.13
CA SER A 286 5.03 -5.86 11.11
C SER A 286 4.45 -4.74 11.96
N LEU A 287 3.65 -3.86 11.40
CA LEU A 287 3.03 -2.73 12.10
C LEU A 287 1.63 -3.06 12.67
N GLU A 288 0.86 -3.89 11.99
CA GLU A 288 -0.50 -4.18 12.40
C GLU A 288 -0.59 -5.48 13.23
N ARG A 289 -0.40 -6.64 12.62
CA ARG A 289 -0.60 -7.93 13.25
C ARG A 289 0.32 -8.19 14.45
N LEU A 290 1.63 -7.95 14.29
CA LEU A 290 2.60 -8.22 15.35
C LEU A 290 2.39 -7.34 16.59
N ALA A 291 1.85 -6.13 16.43
CA ALA A 291 1.46 -5.29 17.57
C ALA A 291 0.33 -5.93 18.38
N PHE A 292 -0.72 -6.43 17.72
CA PHE A 292 -1.81 -7.14 18.37
C PHE A 292 -1.36 -8.44 19.04
N GLU A 293 -0.55 -9.25 18.37
CA GLU A 293 -0.04 -10.52 18.90
C GLU A 293 0.80 -10.34 20.19
N LYS A 294 1.46 -9.20 20.34
CA LYS A 294 2.25 -8.87 21.53
C LYS A 294 1.39 -8.27 22.64
N SER A 295 0.62 -7.25 22.31
CA SER A 295 -0.05 -6.41 23.32
C SER A 295 -1.26 -7.08 23.96
N LEU A 296 -2.10 -7.76 23.17
CA LEU A 296 -3.33 -8.37 23.69
C LEU A 296 -3.07 -9.52 24.68
N PRO A 297 -2.19 -10.50 24.39
CA PRO A 297 -1.90 -11.57 25.35
C PRO A 297 -1.25 -11.05 26.63
N GLU A 298 -0.39 -10.03 26.53
CA GLU A 298 0.26 -9.42 27.69
C GLU A 298 -0.77 -8.77 28.62
N LEU A 299 -1.62 -7.90 28.08
CA LEU A 299 -2.67 -7.25 28.84
C LEU A 299 -3.66 -8.26 29.44
N THR A 300 -4.03 -9.30 28.66
CA THR A 300 -4.92 -10.35 29.15
C THR A 300 -4.35 -11.09 30.34
N ARG A 301 -3.03 -11.42 30.33
CA ARG A 301 -2.36 -12.06 31.48
C ARG A 301 -2.37 -11.15 32.70
N GLN A 302 -2.18 -9.84 32.54
CA GLN A 302 -2.26 -8.89 33.65
C GLN A 302 -3.65 -8.93 34.30
N PHE A 303 -4.75 -8.92 33.53
CA PHE A 303 -6.11 -9.07 34.04
C PHE A 303 -6.34 -10.42 34.71
N LYS A 304 -5.80 -11.52 34.17
CA LYS A 304 -5.94 -12.87 34.75
C LYS A 304 -5.20 -13.00 36.08
N ASN A 305 -4.23 -12.18 36.35
CA ASN A 305 -3.44 -12.18 37.58
C ASN A 305 -4.04 -11.27 38.69
N ILE A 306 -5.18 -10.64 38.44
CA ILE A 306 -5.88 -9.86 39.48
C ILE A 306 -6.31 -10.80 40.63
N PRO A 307 -5.93 -10.50 41.88
CA PRO A 307 -6.31 -11.31 43.03
C PRO A 307 -7.83 -11.35 43.21
N LEU A 308 -8.35 -12.52 43.52
CA LEU A 308 -9.73 -12.62 43.97
C LEU A 308 -9.83 -12.05 45.40
N GLY A 309 -10.73 -11.09 45.61
CA GLY A 309 -11.08 -10.68 46.98
C GLY A 309 -11.60 -11.86 47.79
N HIS A 310 -11.42 -11.80 49.10
CA HIS A 310 -11.96 -12.82 49.99
C HIS A 310 -13.47 -12.94 49.79
N ARG A 311 -13.92 -14.08 49.20
CA ARG A 311 -15.31 -14.48 49.30
C ARG A 311 -15.51 -14.99 50.74
N THR A 312 -16.07 -14.19 51.63
CA THR A 312 -16.60 -14.61 52.92
C THR A 312 -17.88 -15.41 52.70
#